data_0772bab9f6701a47adca00914417c62d
#
_entry.id   0772bab9f6701a47adca00914417c62d
#
_cell.length_a   1.000
_cell.length_b   1.000
_cell.length_c   1.000
_cell.angle_alpha   90.00
_cell.angle_beta   90.00
_cell.angle_gamma   90.00
#
_symmetry.space_group_name_H-M   'P 1'
#
loop_
_entity.id
_entity.type
_entity.pdbx_description
1 polymer ?
#
loop_
_entity_poly.entity_id
_entity_poly.type
_entity_poly.pdbx_seq_one_letter_code
_entity_poly.pdbx_strand_id
1 'polypeptide(L)'
;MYSRIKNFINNSLFANNIDNILYMIMLLILSSAVCLKSDYMGALALLFSILTIFKSIFIQTKEKFEFKNYHKAILIFFLIVTLSLFGSTLFSLSFHGYIKTFIYILFFYCSSIFFKDNKNKITPTILFVSFLMSAESIIAIIQNNTGVLEISGWQDTTSINPEEVVSRAYGTLQPYNPNLLAGYLLCGLSSFVYLILNFLSKNKKKIALLFSILFLINLIAIIDTGCRGAYLGFLFFFPCLFLAIIYYVQKKFGGISNIKKRYKNITLAGVIGVLFFILTNPALIKRFESILAFREDSSISFRLNVYESAIKMFLDNPFLGIGVGNQNFREIYGLYMKTGFDALGSYCVPLEIAVESGIFALIAFILFLFLVIKFCLETGLKKDRTGKIETKDRILCLSIILMILATMGHGLFDTIWFRPQVQLLFWINISMLSALKIKIK
;
A
#
# COMPACT_ATOMS: atom_id res chain seq x y z
N MET A 1 7.35 -34.90 28.03
CA MET A 1 7.83 -34.88 26.65
C MET A 1 7.86 -33.43 26.08
N TYR A 2 6.77 -32.70 26.11
CA TYR A 2 6.67 -31.30 25.58
C TYR A 2 7.71 -30.35 26.18
N SER A 3 7.91 -30.34 27.50
CA SER A 3 8.91 -29.48 28.18
C SER A 3 10.36 -29.80 27.79
N ARG A 4 10.69 -31.06 27.61
CA ARG A 4 12.02 -31.46 27.13
C ARG A 4 12.30 -31.03 25.71
N ILE A 5 11.32 -31.18 24.81
CA ILE A 5 11.38 -30.73 23.41
C ILE A 5 11.54 -29.20 23.38
N LYS A 6 10.75 -28.47 24.17
CA LYS A 6 10.84 -27.01 24.25
C LYS A 6 12.21 -26.52 24.75
N ASN A 7 12.77 -27.15 25.77
CA ASN A 7 14.11 -26.83 26.28
C ASN A 7 15.22 -27.15 25.26
N PHE A 8 15.11 -28.27 24.54
CA PHE A 8 16.07 -28.62 23.50
C PHE A 8 16.03 -27.60 22.34
N ILE A 9 14.83 -27.21 21.90
CA ILE A 9 14.66 -26.20 20.84
C ILE A 9 15.20 -24.85 21.31
N ASN A 10 14.88 -24.39 22.51
CA ASN A 10 15.31 -23.08 23.02
C ASN A 10 16.84 -22.94 23.12
N ASN A 11 17.57 -24.02 23.30
CA ASN A 11 19.04 -24.03 23.35
C ASN A 11 19.70 -24.19 21.97
N SER A 12 18.92 -24.33 20.90
CA SER A 12 19.42 -24.47 19.53
C SER A 12 19.91 -23.15 18.94
N LEU A 13 20.93 -23.20 18.07
CA LEU A 13 21.38 -22.06 17.28
C LEU A 13 20.26 -21.48 16.41
N PHE A 14 19.30 -22.30 15.97
CA PHE A 14 18.14 -21.91 15.23
C PHE A 14 17.23 -20.99 16.05
N ALA A 15 16.88 -21.38 17.27
CA ALA A 15 16.03 -20.57 18.16
C ALA A 15 16.66 -19.22 18.50
N ASN A 16 17.97 -19.21 18.73
CA ASN A 16 18.72 -17.99 19.03
C ASN A 16 18.73 -17.00 17.85
N ASN A 17 18.64 -17.50 16.62
CA ASN A 17 18.69 -16.70 15.39
C ASN A 17 17.32 -16.53 14.71
N ILE A 18 16.24 -17.08 15.21
CA ILE A 18 14.92 -17.09 14.55
C ILE A 18 14.44 -15.69 14.16
N ASP A 19 14.67 -14.67 15.00
CA ASP A 19 14.30 -13.29 14.70
C ASP A 19 15.07 -12.70 13.51
N ASN A 20 16.35 -13.07 13.37
CA ASN A 20 17.15 -12.66 12.21
C ASN A 20 16.75 -13.42 10.96
N ILE A 21 16.43 -14.72 11.06
CA ILE A 21 15.92 -15.53 9.94
C ILE A 21 14.59 -14.95 9.44
N LEU A 22 13.64 -14.68 10.33
CA LEU A 22 12.36 -14.04 9.99
C LEU A 22 12.57 -12.67 9.33
N TYR A 23 13.51 -11.88 9.86
CA TYR A 23 13.83 -10.58 9.26
C TYR A 23 14.41 -10.73 7.86
N MET A 24 15.31 -11.67 7.62
CA MET A 24 15.85 -11.95 6.27
C MET A 24 14.76 -12.38 5.30
N ILE A 25 13.82 -13.25 5.72
CA ILE A 25 12.69 -13.66 4.89
C ILE A 25 11.80 -12.45 4.56
N MET A 26 11.55 -11.54 5.53
CA MET A 26 10.80 -10.31 5.28
C MET A 26 11.49 -9.41 4.24
N LEU A 27 12.83 -9.27 4.31
CA LEU A 27 13.59 -8.53 3.29
C LEU A 27 13.53 -9.24 1.92
N LEU A 28 13.55 -10.58 1.89
CA LEU A 28 13.37 -11.35 0.66
C LEU A 28 11.99 -11.16 0.05
N ILE A 29 10.92 -11.10 0.87
CA ILE A 29 9.56 -10.78 0.39
C ILE A 29 9.54 -9.41 -0.28
N LEU A 30 10.16 -8.40 0.34
CA LEU A 30 10.24 -7.06 -0.22
C LEU A 30 11.07 -7.02 -1.53
N SER A 31 12.21 -7.73 -1.57
CA SER A 31 13.04 -7.82 -2.77
C SER A 31 12.36 -8.59 -3.91
N SER A 32 11.57 -9.62 -3.57
CA SER A 32 10.87 -10.43 -4.56
C SER A 32 9.79 -9.63 -5.31
N ALA A 33 9.30 -8.54 -4.72
CA ALA A 33 8.38 -7.62 -5.39
C ALA A 33 8.99 -7.03 -6.67
N VAL A 34 10.29 -6.77 -6.66
CA VAL A 34 11.05 -6.12 -7.74
C VAL A 34 11.72 -7.13 -8.68
N CYS A 35 12.19 -8.27 -8.14
CA CYS A 35 13.07 -9.19 -8.86
C CYS A 35 12.40 -10.48 -9.35
N LEU A 36 11.21 -10.84 -8.83
CA LEU A 36 10.63 -12.16 -9.02
C LEU A 36 9.15 -12.10 -9.48
N LYS A 37 8.65 -13.24 -9.96
CA LYS A 37 7.22 -13.41 -10.24
C LYS A 37 6.41 -13.35 -8.93
N SER A 38 5.19 -12.85 -9.03
CA SER A 38 4.28 -12.64 -7.90
C SER A 38 4.00 -13.92 -7.06
N ASP A 39 4.08 -15.10 -7.67
CA ASP A 39 3.76 -16.37 -7.01
C ASP A 39 4.75 -16.71 -5.89
N TYR A 40 6.03 -16.36 -6.06
CA TYR A 40 7.05 -16.57 -5.02
C TYR A 40 6.81 -15.71 -3.77
N MET A 41 6.20 -14.55 -3.92
CA MET A 41 5.88 -13.68 -2.77
C MET A 41 4.89 -14.33 -1.82
N GLY A 42 3.87 -15.02 -2.35
CA GLY A 42 2.90 -15.76 -1.54
C GLY A 42 3.56 -16.93 -0.78
N ALA A 43 4.45 -17.67 -1.44
CA ALA A 43 5.19 -18.77 -0.81
C ALA A 43 6.12 -18.28 0.32
N LEU A 44 6.84 -17.18 0.10
CA LEU A 44 7.69 -16.57 1.14
C LEU A 44 6.86 -16.01 2.32
N ALA A 45 5.70 -15.41 2.04
CA ALA A 45 4.79 -14.93 3.08
C ALA A 45 4.23 -16.09 3.92
N LEU A 46 3.90 -17.22 3.31
CA LEU A 46 3.48 -18.44 4.01
C LEU A 46 4.61 -19.01 4.85
N LEU A 47 5.84 -19.11 4.30
CA LEU A 47 7.02 -19.58 5.03
C LEU A 47 7.31 -18.69 6.25
N PHE A 48 7.28 -17.37 6.08
CA PHE A 48 7.42 -16.42 7.20
C PHE A 48 6.36 -16.67 8.28
N SER A 49 5.12 -16.91 7.87
CA SER A 49 4.00 -17.12 8.79
C SER A 49 4.15 -18.44 9.56
N ILE A 50 4.52 -19.54 8.89
CA ILE A 50 4.75 -20.83 9.51
C ILE A 50 5.87 -20.71 10.56
N LEU A 51 7.00 -20.10 10.21
CA LEU A 51 8.12 -19.93 11.14
C LEU A 51 7.78 -19.00 12.33
N THR A 52 6.95 -17.98 12.11
CA THR A 52 6.47 -17.10 13.19
C THR A 52 5.54 -17.84 14.15
N ILE A 53 4.64 -18.68 13.63
CA ILE A 53 3.77 -19.55 14.44
C ILE A 53 4.62 -20.55 15.21
N PHE A 54 5.58 -21.21 14.55
CA PHE A 54 6.51 -22.12 15.21
C PHE A 54 7.25 -21.44 16.37
N LYS A 55 7.80 -20.22 16.12
CA LYS A 55 8.42 -19.40 17.19
C LYS A 55 7.45 -19.19 18.35
N SER A 56 6.21 -18.81 18.06
CA SER A 56 5.21 -18.47 19.09
C SER A 56 4.81 -19.67 19.95
N ILE A 57 4.85 -20.89 19.42
CA ILE A 57 4.50 -22.12 20.13
C ILE A 57 5.68 -22.69 20.92
N PHE A 58 6.84 -22.80 20.29
CA PHE A 58 7.97 -23.54 20.83
C PHE A 58 9.03 -22.66 21.48
N ILE A 59 9.18 -21.40 21.05
CA ILE A 59 10.18 -20.47 21.55
C ILE A 59 9.45 -19.40 22.38
N GLN A 60 10.07 -19.00 23.49
CA GLN A 60 9.45 -18.00 24.38
C GLN A 60 9.39 -16.64 23.68
N THR A 61 8.18 -16.11 23.49
CA THR A 61 7.97 -14.73 23.00
C THR A 61 8.26 -13.74 24.12
N LYS A 62 8.85 -12.60 23.76
CA LYS A 62 9.24 -11.56 24.74
C LYS A 62 8.05 -10.95 25.47
N GLU A 63 6.92 -10.86 24.81
CA GLU A 63 5.68 -10.26 25.36
C GLU A 63 4.44 -10.94 24.78
N LYS A 64 3.33 -10.96 25.52
CA LYS A 64 2.03 -11.43 24.99
C LYS A 64 1.54 -10.53 23.86
N PHE A 65 1.02 -11.11 22.79
CA PHE A 65 0.42 -10.36 21.70
C PHE A 65 -0.94 -9.82 22.12
N GLU A 66 -1.10 -8.49 22.07
CA GLU A 66 -2.37 -7.83 22.35
C GLU A 66 -3.12 -7.53 21.06
N PHE A 67 -4.29 -8.11 20.90
CA PHE A 67 -5.18 -7.80 19.79
C PHE A 67 -5.77 -6.41 19.95
N LYS A 68 -5.34 -5.48 19.10
CA LYS A 68 -5.93 -4.14 18.99
C LYS A 68 -7.23 -4.21 18.17
N ASN A 69 -8.09 -3.19 18.27
CA ASN A 69 -9.39 -3.21 17.60
C ASN A 69 -9.30 -3.40 16.08
N TYR A 70 -8.29 -2.85 15.43
CA TYR A 70 -8.10 -3.08 14.00
C TYR A 70 -7.71 -4.54 13.66
N HIS A 71 -7.00 -5.26 14.55
CA HIS A 71 -6.78 -6.69 14.37
C HIS A 71 -8.12 -7.46 14.40
N LYS A 72 -9.01 -7.11 15.33
CA LYS A 72 -10.32 -7.75 15.43
C LYS A 72 -11.17 -7.46 14.19
N ALA A 73 -11.13 -6.22 13.68
CA ALA A 73 -11.89 -5.84 12.48
C ALA A 73 -11.45 -6.60 11.23
N ILE A 74 -10.14 -6.77 11.00
CA ILE A 74 -9.67 -7.55 9.85
C ILE A 74 -9.94 -9.05 10.01
N LEU A 75 -10.03 -9.57 11.24
CA LEU A 75 -10.47 -10.93 11.48
C LEU A 75 -11.95 -11.11 11.12
N ILE A 76 -12.81 -10.15 11.52
CA ILE A 76 -14.21 -10.15 11.13
C ILE A 76 -14.37 -10.10 9.61
N PHE A 77 -13.62 -9.19 8.94
CA PHE A 77 -13.57 -9.16 7.48
C PHE A 77 -13.23 -10.53 6.90
N PHE A 78 -12.17 -11.18 7.40
CA PHE A 78 -11.74 -12.49 6.92
C PHE A 78 -12.80 -13.59 7.15
N LEU A 79 -13.48 -13.57 8.29
CA LEU A 79 -14.58 -14.52 8.56
C LEU A 79 -15.73 -14.34 7.57
N ILE A 80 -16.09 -13.09 7.21
CA ILE A 80 -17.11 -12.81 6.20
C ILE A 80 -16.65 -13.28 4.82
N VAL A 81 -15.39 -13.03 4.45
CA VAL A 81 -14.78 -13.56 3.21
C VAL A 81 -14.79 -15.09 3.17
N THR A 82 -14.63 -15.75 4.32
CA THR A 82 -14.77 -17.22 4.41
C THR A 82 -16.20 -17.66 4.14
N LEU A 83 -17.20 -16.92 4.65
CA LEU A 83 -18.62 -17.21 4.39
C LEU A 83 -18.99 -16.98 2.92
N SER A 84 -18.34 -16.03 2.24
CA SER A 84 -18.60 -15.76 0.81
C SER A 84 -18.25 -16.93 -0.10
N LEU A 85 -17.39 -17.86 0.34
CA LEU A 85 -17.13 -19.11 -0.42
C LEU A 85 -18.39 -19.95 -0.63
N PHE A 86 -19.30 -19.93 0.33
CA PHE A 86 -20.57 -20.70 0.24
C PHE A 86 -21.58 -20.05 -0.71
N GLY A 87 -21.38 -18.75 -1.06
CA GLY A 87 -22.16 -18.04 -2.07
C GLY A 87 -21.63 -18.20 -3.50
N SER A 88 -20.43 -18.77 -3.65
CA SER A 88 -19.80 -18.88 -4.97
C SER A 88 -20.34 -20.04 -5.79
N THR A 89 -20.78 -19.76 -7.02
CA THR A 89 -21.17 -20.78 -8.01
C THR A 89 -19.95 -21.52 -8.57
N LEU A 90 -18.78 -20.90 -8.59
CA LEU A 90 -17.51 -21.46 -9.08
C LEU A 90 -16.55 -21.70 -7.91
N PHE A 91 -16.95 -22.58 -6.99
CA PHE A 91 -16.24 -22.83 -5.73
C PHE A 91 -14.74 -23.06 -5.88
N SER A 92 -14.31 -23.85 -6.86
CA SER A 92 -12.88 -24.16 -7.06
C SER A 92 -12.05 -22.91 -7.36
N LEU A 93 -12.54 -22.00 -8.23
CA LEU A 93 -11.86 -20.75 -8.57
C LEU A 93 -11.86 -19.79 -7.37
N SER A 94 -13.00 -19.69 -6.69
CA SER A 94 -13.12 -18.86 -5.50
C SER A 94 -12.21 -19.35 -4.37
N PHE A 95 -12.07 -20.67 -4.19
CA PHE A 95 -11.19 -21.25 -3.18
C PHE A 95 -9.71 -20.90 -3.42
N HIS A 96 -9.26 -20.85 -4.67
CA HIS A 96 -7.89 -20.36 -4.97
C HIS A 96 -7.68 -18.91 -4.57
N GLY A 97 -8.64 -18.03 -4.86
CA GLY A 97 -8.60 -16.64 -4.42
C GLY A 97 -8.61 -16.50 -2.89
N TYR A 98 -9.43 -17.31 -2.22
CA TYR A 98 -9.51 -17.37 -0.78
C TYR A 98 -8.19 -17.78 -0.12
N ILE A 99 -7.51 -18.82 -0.61
CA ILE A 99 -6.21 -19.25 -0.07
C ILE A 99 -5.19 -18.10 -0.13
N LYS A 100 -5.17 -17.35 -1.21
CA LYS A 100 -4.31 -16.17 -1.33
C LYS A 100 -4.64 -15.11 -0.27
N THR A 101 -5.92 -14.79 -0.08
CA THR A 101 -6.39 -13.86 0.94
C THR A 101 -6.04 -14.34 2.35
N PHE A 102 -6.23 -15.64 2.63
CA PHE A 102 -5.84 -16.28 3.88
C PHE A 102 -4.35 -16.10 4.18
N ILE A 103 -3.47 -16.42 3.21
CA ILE A 103 -2.02 -16.30 3.37
C ILE A 103 -1.63 -14.85 3.72
N TYR A 104 -2.23 -13.86 3.06
CA TYR A 104 -1.87 -12.46 3.29
C TYR A 104 -2.36 -11.91 4.62
N ILE A 105 -3.54 -12.32 5.07
CA ILE A 105 -4.06 -11.96 6.40
C ILE A 105 -3.26 -12.67 7.49
N LEU A 106 -2.93 -13.95 7.30
CA LEU A 106 -2.05 -14.69 8.20
C LEU A 106 -0.68 -14.02 8.31
N PHE A 107 -0.10 -13.61 7.17
CA PHE A 107 1.15 -12.88 7.11
C PHE A 107 1.07 -11.54 7.88
N PHE A 108 -0.05 -10.80 7.78
CA PHE A 108 -0.26 -9.57 8.55
C PHE A 108 -0.20 -9.83 10.06
N TYR A 109 -0.86 -10.87 10.56
CA TYR A 109 -0.80 -11.23 11.98
C TYR A 109 0.60 -11.64 12.42
N CYS A 110 1.26 -12.48 11.64
CA CYS A 110 2.62 -12.94 11.92
C CYS A 110 3.63 -11.78 11.88
N SER A 111 3.51 -10.88 10.91
CA SER A 111 4.33 -9.65 10.85
C SER A 111 4.05 -8.73 12.04
N SER A 112 2.80 -8.66 12.51
CA SER A 112 2.43 -7.91 13.70
C SER A 112 3.08 -8.46 14.97
N ILE A 113 3.14 -9.79 15.12
CA ILE A 113 3.87 -10.46 16.21
C ILE A 113 5.37 -10.18 16.09
N PHE A 114 5.93 -10.29 14.90
CA PHE A 114 7.35 -10.04 14.64
C PHE A 114 7.76 -8.61 15.03
N PHE A 115 7.07 -7.57 14.55
CA PHE A 115 7.43 -6.18 14.85
C PHE A 115 7.20 -5.81 16.31
N LYS A 116 6.22 -6.42 16.97
CA LYS A 116 6.02 -6.24 18.40
C LYS A 116 7.25 -6.64 19.19
N ASP A 117 7.85 -7.81 18.88
CA ASP A 117 9.05 -8.31 19.53
C ASP A 117 10.30 -7.56 19.06
N ASN A 118 10.30 -7.01 17.86
CA ASN A 118 11.46 -6.45 17.16
C ASN A 118 11.24 -5.01 16.68
N LYS A 119 10.85 -4.09 17.59
CA LYS A 119 10.64 -2.65 17.31
C LYS A 119 11.85 -1.97 16.65
N ASN A 120 13.06 -2.43 16.95
CA ASN A 120 14.31 -1.94 16.37
C ASN A 120 14.44 -2.22 14.86
N LYS A 121 13.72 -3.19 14.31
CA LYS A 121 13.72 -3.54 12.89
C LYS A 121 12.83 -2.64 12.04
N ILE A 122 11.96 -1.80 12.64
CA ILE A 122 11.04 -0.91 11.89
C ILE A 122 11.81 0.06 10.98
N THR A 123 12.70 0.87 11.54
CA THR A 123 13.47 1.86 10.74
C THR A 123 14.33 1.19 9.66
N PRO A 124 15.08 0.11 9.93
CA PRO A 124 15.80 -0.62 8.89
C PRO A 124 14.90 -1.17 7.77
N THR A 125 13.69 -1.67 8.10
CA THR A 125 12.72 -2.13 7.08
C THR A 125 12.26 -0.97 6.20
N ILE A 126 11.91 0.19 6.79
CA ILE A 126 11.51 1.39 6.04
C ILE A 126 12.67 1.91 5.16
N LEU A 127 13.91 1.87 5.65
CA LEU A 127 15.10 2.19 4.86
C LEU A 127 15.24 1.26 3.65
N PHE A 128 15.03 -0.04 3.84
CA PHE A 128 15.11 -1.02 2.77
C PHE A 128 14.01 -0.82 1.72
N VAL A 129 12.76 -0.55 2.16
CA VAL A 129 11.66 -0.19 1.26
C VAL A 129 12.02 1.06 0.44
N SER A 130 12.52 2.12 1.08
CA SER A 130 12.88 3.35 0.35
C SER A 130 14.02 3.13 -0.65
N PHE A 131 14.96 2.21 -0.37
CA PHE A 131 16.00 1.81 -1.31
C PHE A 131 15.40 1.12 -2.55
N LEU A 132 14.52 0.13 -2.36
CA LEU A 132 13.84 -0.54 -3.47
C LEU A 132 12.99 0.44 -4.30
N MET A 133 12.24 1.33 -3.64
CA MET A 133 11.48 2.39 -4.32
C MET A 133 12.38 3.31 -5.15
N SER A 134 13.52 3.69 -4.61
CA SER A 134 14.47 4.55 -5.34
C SER A 134 15.06 3.85 -6.55
N ALA A 135 15.40 2.56 -6.44
CA ALA A 135 15.90 1.77 -7.56
C ALA A 135 14.85 1.67 -8.68
N GLU A 136 13.62 1.30 -8.35
CA GLU A 136 12.50 1.23 -9.30
C GLU A 136 12.22 2.59 -9.95
N SER A 137 12.25 3.67 -9.17
CA SER A 137 12.03 5.02 -9.69
C SER A 137 13.10 5.44 -10.70
N ILE A 138 14.37 5.12 -10.43
CA ILE A 138 15.48 5.41 -11.36
C ILE A 138 15.31 4.60 -12.65
N ILE A 139 14.98 3.31 -12.54
CA ILE A 139 14.73 2.45 -13.70
C ILE A 139 13.56 3.00 -14.53
N ALA A 140 12.46 3.37 -13.88
CA ALA A 140 11.29 3.94 -14.56
C ALA A 140 11.60 5.22 -15.32
N ILE A 141 12.37 6.14 -14.72
CA ILE A 141 12.81 7.37 -15.37
C ILE A 141 13.73 7.07 -16.57
N ILE A 142 14.65 6.11 -16.43
CA ILE A 142 15.51 5.68 -17.54
C ILE A 142 14.64 5.10 -18.67
N GLN A 143 13.69 4.21 -18.38
CA GLN A 143 12.79 3.64 -19.38
C GLN A 143 12.03 4.74 -20.13
N ASN A 144 11.50 5.74 -19.43
CA ASN A 144 10.74 6.82 -20.04
C ASN A 144 11.61 7.67 -21.00
N ASN A 145 12.90 7.85 -20.69
CA ASN A 145 13.81 8.66 -21.50
C ASN A 145 14.48 7.90 -22.64
N THR A 146 14.66 6.58 -22.53
CA THR A 146 15.41 5.78 -23.53
C THR A 146 14.51 5.14 -24.58
N GLY A 147 13.20 5.24 -24.45
CA GLY A 147 12.24 4.66 -25.41
C GLY A 147 12.23 3.12 -25.45
N VAL A 148 12.79 2.42 -24.46
CA VAL A 148 12.82 0.94 -24.36
C VAL A 148 11.43 0.33 -24.08
N LEU A 149 10.39 0.91 -24.62
CA LEU A 149 8.99 0.66 -24.24
C LEU A 149 8.26 -0.30 -25.17
N GLU A 150 8.92 -0.83 -26.18
CA GLU A 150 8.30 -1.69 -27.20
C GLU A 150 7.84 -3.07 -26.63
N ILE A 151 8.39 -3.48 -25.48
CA ILE A 151 8.15 -4.83 -24.94
C ILE A 151 6.79 -4.96 -24.24
N SER A 152 6.19 -3.86 -23.77
CA SER A 152 5.04 -3.96 -22.85
C SER A 152 3.65 -3.92 -23.51
N GLY A 153 3.54 -3.48 -24.76
CA GLY A 153 2.24 -3.28 -25.42
C GLY A 153 1.31 -2.27 -24.71
N TRP A 154 1.80 -1.57 -23.67
CA TRP A 154 1.05 -0.59 -22.87
C TRP A 154 1.16 0.82 -23.47
N GLN A 155 1.11 0.91 -24.78
CA GLN A 155 0.96 2.18 -25.46
C GLN A 155 -0.49 2.63 -25.35
N ASP A 156 -0.70 3.92 -25.18
CA ASP A 156 -2.05 4.49 -25.25
C ASP A 156 -2.48 4.55 -26.71
N THR A 157 -3.00 3.42 -27.22
CA THR A 157 -3.42 3.27 -28.62
C THR A 157 -4.72 4.03 -28.92
N THR A 158 -5.22 4.82 -27.98
CA THR A 158 -6.48 5.55 -28.12
C THR A 158 -6.34 6.88 -28.87
N SER A 159 -5.11 7.38 -29.07
CA SER A 159 -4.86 8.49 -29.95
C SER A 159 -4.77 8.00 -31.40
N ILE A 160 -5.57 8.59 -32.27
CA ILE A 160 -5.60 8.31 -33.71
C ILE A 160 -4.28 8.71 -34.39
N ASN A 161 -3.47 9.54 -33.74
CA ASN A 161 -2.16 9.98 -34.22
C ASN A 161 -1.04 9.21 -33.54
N PRO A 162 -0.21 8.43 -34.26
CA PRO A 162 0.95 7.72 -33.70
C PRO A 162 1.93 8.61 -32.94
N GLU A 163 2.03 9.90 -33.31
CA GLU A 163 2.88 10.89 -32.64
C GLU A 163 2.38 11.32 -31.26
N GLU A 164 1.13 11.01 -30.91
CA GLU A 164 0.53 11.32 -29.62
C GLU A 164 0.58 10.15 -28.63
N VAL A 165 1.12 9.00 -29.04
CA VAL A 165 1.27 7.82 -28.17
C VAL A 165 2.25 8.13 -27.05
N VAL A 166 1.71 8.35 -25.84
CA VAL A 166 2.54 8.61 -24.66
C VAL A 166 3.12 7.30 -24.15
N SER A 167 4.44 7.18 -24.20
CA SER A 167 5.14 6.08 -23.55
C SER A 167 4.91 6.11 -22.03
N ARG A 168 4.77 4.93 -21.41
CA ARG A 168 4.47 4.78 -19.98
C ARG A 168 5.48 3.88 -19.31
N ALA A 169 6.20 4.40 -18.31
CA ALA A 169 7.15 3.61 -17.54
C ALA A 169 6.45 2.50 -16.73
N TYR A 170 7.01 1.30 -16.70
CA TYR A 170 6.47 0.13 -16.00
C TYR A 170 7.44 -0.49 -14.98
N GLY A 171 8.72 -0.07 -14.94
CA GLY A 171 9.73 -0.59 -14.03
C GLY A 171 10.10 -2.03 -14.30
N THR A 172 10.44 -2.77 -13.23
CA THR A 172 10.78 -4.20 -13.29
C THR A 172 9.70 -5.10 -12.70
N LEU A 173 8.65 -4.54 -12.10
CA LEU A 173 7.58 -5.30 -11.46
C LEU A 173 6.75 -6.10 -12.47
N GLN A 174 6.71 -7.43 -12.32
CA GLN A 174 5.88 -8.27 -13.18
C GLN A 174 4.41 -8.23 -12.73
N PRO A 175 3.48 -8.12 -13.70
CA PRO A 175 3.57 -8.32 -15.16
C PRO A 175 3.86 -7.04 -15.97
N TYR A 176 4.83 -6.23 -15.63
CA TYR A 176 5.26 -5.04 -16.37
C TYR A 176 4.12 -4.04 -16.68
N ASN A 177 3.36 -3.69 -15.66
CA ASN A 177 2.19 -2.84 -15.77
C ASN A 177 2.46 -1.45 -15.16
N PRO A 178 2.30 -0.35 -15.92
CA PRO A 178 2.49 1.01 -15.40
C PRO A 178 1.63 1.33 -14.19
N ASN A 179 0.39 0.85 -14.15
CA ASN A 179 -0.49 1.07 -13.01
C ASN A 179 0.00 0.29 -11.76
N LEU A 180 0.57 -0.91 -11.95
CA LEU A 180 1.18 -1.67 -10.86
C LEU A 180 2.38 -0.93 -10.28
N LEU A 181 3.29 -0.44 -11.14
CA LEU A 181 4.42 0.36 -10.70
C LEU A 181 3.96 1.59 -9.93
N ALA A 182 3.00 2.34 -10.47
CA ALA A 182 2.44 3.52 -9.82
C ALA A 182 1.87 3.20 -8.42
N GLY A 183 1.07 2.14 -8.29
CA GLY A 183 0.49 1.72 -7.02
C GLY A 183 1.53 1.26 -6.00
N TYR A 184 2.58 0.57 -6.46
CA TYR A 184 3.69 0.13 -5.63
C TYR A 184 4.50 1.32 -5.10
N LEU A 185 4.91 2.23 -6.00
CA LEU A 185 5.66 3.44 -5.63
C LEU A 185 4.83 4.36 -4.72
N LEU A 186 3.53 4.50 -4.99
CA LEU A 186 2.62 5.31 -4.18
C LEU A 186 2.45 4.74 -2.76
N CYS A 187 2.30 3.41 -2.63
CA CYS A 187 2.26 2.74 -1.34
C CYS A 187 3.55 2.97 -0.54
N GLY A 188 4.72 2.93 -1.22
CA GLY A 188 6.02 3.15 -0.60
C GLY A 188 6.38 4.61 -0.34
N LEU A 189 5.67 5.57 -0.94
CA LEU A 189 5.98 7.02 -0.87
C LEU A 189 6.04 7.54 0.57
N SER A 190 5.19 7.03 1.44
CA SER A 190 5.16 7.38 2.87
C SER A 190 6.44 7.02 3.63
N SER A 191 7.22 6.05 3.13
CA SER A 191 8.50 5.64 3.72
C SER A 191 9.52 6.79 3.69
N PHE A 192 9.54 7.55 2.60
CA PHE A 192 10.40 8.75 2.51
C PHE A 192 9.97 9.82 3.52
N VAL A 193 8.67 10.04 3.70
CA VAL A 193 8.16 11.00 4.71
C VAL A 193 8.60 10.59 6.10
N TYR A 194 8.50 9.29 6.43
CA TYR A 194 9.01 8.77 7.71
C TYR A 194 10.49 9.08 7.88
N LEU A 195 11.32 8.78 6.89
CA LEU A 195 12.78 8.95 6.98
C LEU A 195 13.17 10.42 7.07
N ILE A 196 12.59 11.28 6.23
CA ILE A 196 12.83 12.73 6.25
C ILE A 196 12.55 13.27 7.66
N LEU A 197 11.36 13.03 8.19
CA LEU A 197 10.95 13.54 9.49
C LEU A 197 11.77 12.93 10.65
N ASN A 198 12.07 11.63 10.59
CA ASN A 198 12.88 10.95 11.60
C ASN A 198 14.32 11.47 11.63
N PHE A 199 14.95 11.74 10.47
CA PHE A 199 16.29 12.30 10.43
C PHE A 199 16.32 13.78 10.77
N LEU A 200 15.29 14.55 10.41
CA LEU A 200 15.13 15.94 10.89
C LEU A 200 14.98 16.01 12.41
N SER A 201 14.22 15.09 13.02
CA SER A 201 14.04 15.04 14.47
C SER A 201 15.35 14.74 15.21
N LYS A 202 16.29 14.05 14.56
CA LYS A 202 17.64 13.73 15.05
C LYS A 202 18.70 14.74 14.64
N ASN A 203 18.29 15.88 14.06
CA ASN A 203 19.16 16.95 13.55
C ASN A 203 20.14 16.49 12.44
N LYS A 204 19.85 15.38 11.75
CA LYS A 204 20.65 14.83 10.64
C LYS A 204 20.20 15.41 9.29
N LYS A 205 20.35 16.73 9.11
CA LYS A 205 19.81 17.50 7.97
C LYS A 205 20.29 17.02 6.60
N LYS A 206 21.58 16.64 6.46
CA LYS A 206 22.14 16.13 5.19
C LYS A 206 21.46 14.84 4.73
N ILE A 207 21.20 13.92 5.67
CA ILE A 207 20.50 12.66 5.37
C ILE A 207 19.02 12.92 5.05
N ALA A 208 18.37 13.83 5.77
CA ALA A 208 17.00 14.23 5.46
C ALA A 208 16.90 14.85 4.05
N LEU A 209 17.86 15.68 3.64
CA LEU A 209 17.94 16.24 2.29
C LEU A 209 18.07 15.14 1.23
N LEU A 210 18.94 14.13 1.45
CA LEU A 210 19.06 12.99 0.55
C LEU A 210 17.69 12.30 0.34
N PHE A 211 16.97 11.97 1.42
CA PHE A 211 15.65 11.34 1.30
C PHE A 211 14.59 12.27 0.69
N SER A 212 14.75 13.59 0.81
CA SER A 212 13.87 14.55 0.11
C SER A 212 14.11 14.52 -1.40
N ILE A 213 15.36 14.39 -1.84
CA ILE A 213 15.69 14.22 -3.27
C ILE A 213 15.15 12.90 -3.79
N LEU A 214 15.33 11.79 -3.07
CA LEU A 214 14.80 10.49 -3.45
C LEU A 214 13.26 10.47 -3.49
N PHE A 215 12.59 11.21 -2.58
CA PHE A 215 11.15 11.43 -2.62
C PHE A 215 10.71 12.11 -3.92
N LEU A 216 11.42 13.16 -4.36
CA LEU A 216 11.13 13.84 -5.62
C LEU A 216 11.35 12.92 -6.84
N ILE A 217 12.42 12.13 -6.85
CA ILE A 217 12.68 11.12 -7.88
C ILE A 217 11.54 10.12 -7.96
N ASN A 218 11.03 9.67 -6.80
CA ASN A 218 9.88 8.76 -6.76
C ASN A 218 8.61 9.42 -7.31
N LEU A 219 8.36 10.69 -7.02
CA LEU A 219 7.22 11.43 -7.58
C LEU A 219 7.31 11.53 -9.10
N ILE A 220 8.48 11.84 -9.65
CA ILE A 220 8.72 11.91 -11.10
C ILE A 220 8.42 10.55 -11.73
N ALA A 221 8.93 9.46 -11.15
CA ALA A 221 8.68 8.11 -11.66
C ALA A 221 7.19 7.74 -11.65
N ILE A 222 6.42 8.13 -10.61
CA ILE A 222 4.97 7.92 -10.60
C ILE A 222 4.30 8.71 -11.73
N ILE A 223 4.72 9.93 -11.99
CA ILE A 223 4.22 10.75 -13.10
C ILE A 223 4.52 10.06 -14.44
N ASP A 224 5.74 9.56 -14.64
CA ASP A 224 6.16 8.87 -15.86
C ASP A 224 5.38 7.58 -16.14
N THR A 225 4.75 6.98 -15.13
CA THR A 225 3.80 5.87 -15.35
C THR A 225 2.54 6.30 -16.09
N GLY A 226 2.19 7.58 -16.08
CA GLY A 226 0.94 8.09 -16.66
C GLY A 226 -0.33 7.51 -15.99
N CYS A 227 -0.25 7.01 -14.75
CA CYS A 227 -1.36 6.37 -14.05
C CYS A 227 -2.29 7.40 -13.41
N ARG A 228 -3.47 7.61 -14.00
CA ARG A 228 -4.49 8.55 -13.49
C ARG A 228 -4.98 8.21 -12.08
N GLY A 229 -5.12 6.91 -11.77
CA GLY A 229 -5.47 6.47 -10.42
C GLY A 229 -4.47 6.91 -9.36
N ALA A 230 -3.16 6.92 -9.69
CA ALA A 230 -2.13 7.41 -8.77
C ALA A 230 -2.22 8.93 -8.55
N TYR A 231 -2.62 9.72 -9.56
CA TYR A 231 -2.86 11.15 -9.39
C TYR A 231 -4.01 11.44 -8.42
N LEU A 232 -5.05 10.61 -8.45
CA LEU A 232 -6.12 10.68 -7.45
C LEU A 232 -5.61 10.29 -6.05
N GLY A 233 -4.70 9.31 -5.96
CA GLY A 233 -3.98 9.02 -4.71
C GLY A 233 -3.23 10.23 -4.16
N PHE A 234 -2.64 11.06 -5.01
CA PHE A 234 -2.01 12.32 -4.60
C PHE A 234 -2.99 13.33 -4.02
N LEU A 235 -4.24 13.39 -4.50
CA LEU A 235 -5.28 14.25 -3.94
C LEU A 235 -5.61 13.93 -2.48
N PHE A 236 -5.38 12.70 -2.03
CA PHE A 236 -5.53 12.32 -0.64
C PHE A 236 -4.22 12.45 0.16
N PHE A 237 -3.10 12.15 -0.46
CA PHE A 237 -1.78 12.18 0.18
C PHE A 237 -1.33 13.61 0.54
N PHE A 238 -1.28 14.51 -0.44
CA PHE A 238 -0.71 15.85 -0.25
C PHE A 238 -1.51 16.75 0.68
N PRO A 239 -2.86 16.84 0.63
CA PRO A 239 -3.62 17.62 1.59
C PRO A 239 -3.42 17.11 3.03
N CYS A 240 -3.40 15.79 3.24
CA CYS A 240 -3.15 15.23 4.57
C CYS A 240 -1.73 15.56 5.07
N LEU A 241 -0.72 15.43 4.21
CA LEU A 241 0.66 15.83 4.54
C LEU A 241 0.74 17.33 4.88
N PHE A 242 0.08 18.17 4.11
CA PHE A 242 0.03 19.61 4.33
C PHE A 242 -0.63 19.96 5.67
N LEU A 243 -1.78 19.36 5.99
CA LEU A 243 -2.44 19.53 7.27
C LEU A 243 -1.56 19.09 8.45
N ALA A 244 -0.84 17.98 8.29
CA ALA A 244 0.11 17.50 9.29
C ALA A 244 1.28 18.49 9.50
N ILE A 245 1.80 19.08 8.43
CA ILE A 245 2.84 20.12 8.50
C ILE A 245 2.31 21.36 9.20
N ILE A 246 1.11 21.83 8.85
CA ILE A 246 0.48 23.00 9.52
C ILE A 246 0.33 22.72 11.02
N TYR A 247 -0.22 21.56 11.39
CA TYR A 247 -0.38 21.16 12.78
C TYR A 247 0.95 21.15 13.54
N TYR A 248 2.00 20.59 12.94
CA TYR A 248 3.34 20.55 13.54
C TYR A 248 3.92 21.96 13.73
N VAL A 249 3.79 22.81 12.71
CA VAL A 249 4.25 24.22 12.76
C VAL A 249 3.52 25.00 13.83
N GLN A 250 2.19 24.87 13.90
CA GLN A 250 1.37 25.53 14.91
C GLN A 250 1.77 25.10 16.32
N LYS A 251 2.02 23.80 16.52
CA LYS A 251 2.42 23.26 17.82
C LYS A 251 3.82 23.69 18.24
N LYS A 252 4.77 23.75 17.30
CA LYS A 252 6.18 24.06 17.59
C LYS A 252 6.49 25.54 17.66
N PHE A 253 5.85 26.36 16.83
CA PHE A 253 6.18 27.77 16.63
C PHE A 253 5.04 28.73 17.03
N GLY A 254 3.90 28.23 17.51
CA GLY A 254 2.73 29.02 17.84
C GLY A 254 1.99 29.60 16.63
N GLY A 255 2.33 29.17 15.42
CA GLY A 255 1.67 29.55 14.17
C GLY A 255 2.63 29.84 13.02
N ILE A 256 2.07 29.92 11.81
CA ILE A 256 2.83 30.20 10.57
C ILE A 256 3.44 31.60 10.61
N SER A 257 2.81 32.55 11.32
CA SER A 257 3.32 33.92 11.51
C SER A 257 4.71 33.96 12.14
N ASN A 258 4.98 33.04 13.07
CA ASN A 258 6.21 33.00 13.86
C ASN A 258 7.37 32.30 13.14
N ILE A 259 7.15 31.78 11.93
CA ILE A 259 8.21 31.17 11.13
C ILE A 259 9.07 32.29 10.54
N LYS A 260 10.41 32.14 10.62
CA LYS A 260 11.34 33.09 9.99
C LYS A 260 11.00 33.30 8.50
N LYS A 261 10.97 34.55 8.03
CA LYS A 261 10.63 34.93 6.65
C LYS A 261 11.36 34.10 5.60
N ARG A 262 12.65 33.77 5.86
CA ARG A 262 13.46 32.92 4.96
C ARG A 262 12.82 31.55 4.69
N TYR A 263 12.28 30.86 5.71
CA TYR A 263 11.65 29.53 5.52
C TYR A 263 10.32 29.64 4.80
N LYS A 264 9.54 30.71 5.07
CA LYS A 264 8.30 30.99 4.32
C LYS A 264 8.60 31.17 2.82
N ASN A 265 9.62 31.95 2.48
CA ASN A 265 10.02 32.21 1.09
C ASN A 265 10.49 30.92 0.41
N ILE A 266 11.28 30.06 1.09
CA ILE A 266 11.73 28.78 0.53
C ILE A 266 10.54 27.85 0.27
N THR A 267 9.59 27.78 1.20
CA THR A 267 8.37 26.97 1.03
C THR A 267 7.52 27.50 -0.13
N LEU A 268 7.33 28.83 -0.18
CA LEU A 268 6.58 29.47 -1.27
C LEU A 268 7.26 29.22 -2.63
N ALA A 269 8.57 29.38 -2.71
CA ALA A 269 9.33 29.11 -3.93
C ALA A 269 9.20 27.62 -4.36
N GLY A 270 9.21 26.69 -3.39
CA GLY A 270 8.98 25.27 -3.66
C GLY A 270 7.58 25.00 -4.21
N VAL A 271 6.55 25.60 -3.61
CA VAL A 271 5.14 25.48 -4.10
C VAL A 271 5.01 26.06 -5.51
N ILE A 272 5.55 27.26 -5.74
CA ILE A 272 5.56 27.90 -7.06
C ILE A 272 6.30 27.03 -8.08
N GLY A 273 7.46 26.45 -7.71
CA GLY A 273 8.22 25.56 -8.59
C GLY A 273 7.44 24.29 -8.99
N VAL A 274 6.72 23.67 -8.06
CA VAL A 274 5.86 22.53 -8.33
C VAL A 274 4.69 22.91 -9.24
N LEU A 275 4.01 24.01 -8.94
CA LEU A 275 2.93 24.53 -9.79
C LEU A 275 3.43 24.86 -11.19
N PHE A 276 4.56 25.53 -11.31
CA PHE A 276 5.20 25.84 -12.59
C PHE A 276 5.49 24.56 -13.38
N PHE A 277 6.09 23.55 -12.73
CA PHE A 277 6.36 22.25 -13.37
C PHE A 277 5.09 21.58 -13.89
N ILE A 278 4.00 21.57 -13.09
CA ILE A 278 2.72 21.00 -13.50
C ILE A 278 2.14 21.78 -14.70
N LEU A 279 2.13 23.11 -14.64
CA LEU A 279 1.54 23.98 -15.65
C LEU A 279 2.36 24.08 -16.95
N THR A 280 3.66 23.77 -16.91
CA THR A 280 4.54 23.80 -18.07
C THR A 280 4.77 22.43 -18.70
N ASN A 281 4.27 21.36 -18.11
CA ASN A 281 4.40 20.00 -18.64
C ASN A 281 3.15 19.62 -19.46
N PRO A 282 3.23 19.64 -20.82
CA PRO A 282 2.05 19.38 -21.67
C PRO A 282 1.48 17.96 -21.47
N ALA A 283 2.34 16.98 -21.16
CA ALA A 283 1.89 15.62 -20.91
C ALA A 283 1.03 15.52 -19.63
N LEU A 284 1.39 16.25 -18.59
CA LEU A 284 0.58 16.33 -17.36
C LEU A 284 -0.76 17.04 -17.63
N ILE A 285 -0.73 18.16 -18.36
CA ILE A 285 -1.96 18.91 -18.69
C ILE A 285 -2.92 18.00 -19.48
N LYS A 286 -2.45 17.39 -20.57
CA LYS A 286 -3.25 16.43 -21.37
C LYS A 286 -3.82 15.29 -20.51
N ARG A 287 -3.04 14.78 -19.54
CA ARG A 287 -3.50 13.72 -18.61
C ARG A 287 -4.60 14.23 -17.66
N PHE A 288 -4.49 15.45 -17.16
CA PHE A 288 -5.56 16.07 -16.36
C PHE A 288 -6.83 16.33 -17.18
N GLU A 289 -6.69 16.86 -18.40
CA GLU A 289 -7.80 17.06 -19.32
C GLU A 289 -8.51 15.74 -19.64
N SER A 290 -7.78 14.66 -19.86
CA SER A 290 -8.35 13.35 -20.13
C SER A 290 -9.13 12.76 -18.95
N ILE A 291 -8.85 13.16 -17.70
CA ILE A 291 -9.67 12.77 -16.55
C ILE A 291 -11.06 13.43 -16.63
N LEU A 292 -11.14 14.63 -17.19
CA LEU A 292 -12.38 15.39 -17.35
C LEU A 292 -13.17 15.02 -18.61
N ALA A 293 -12.55 14.33 -19.57
CA ALA A 293 -13.16 13.94 -20.83
C ALA A 293 -14.22 12.82 -20.71
N PHE A 294 -14.35 12.18 -19.53
CA PHE A 294 -15.34 11.15 -19.23
C PHE A 294 -15.43 10.05 -20.32
N ARG A 295 -16.58 9.91 -20.99
CA ARG A 295 -16.84 8.85 -21.99
C ARG A 295 -16.10 9.05 -23.33
N GLU A 296 -15.55 10.20 -23.58
CA GLU A 296 -14.72 10.46 -24.78
C GLU A 296 -13.35 9.79 -24.67
N ASP A 297 -12.87 9.56 -23.42
CA ASP A 297 -11.67 8.78 -23.18
C ASP A 297 -12.01 7.28 -23.14
N SER A 298 -11.35 6.48 -23.98
CA SER A 298 -11.59 5.05 -24.09
C SER A 298 -11.34 4.27 -22.80
N SER A 299 -10.31 4.64 -22.03
CA SER A 299 -9.97 3.99 -20.76
C SER A 299 -10.98 4.29 -19.67
N ILE A 300 -11.53 5.50 -19.62
CA ILE A 300 -12.60 5.87 -18.68
C ILE A 300 -13.92 5.24 -19.12
N SER A 301 -14.25 5.28 -20.40
CA SER A 301 -15.43 4.61 -20.95
C SER A 301 -15.41 3.11 -20.67
N PHE A 302 -14.26 2.45 -20.83
CA PHE A 302 -14.07 1.06 -20.44
C PHE A 302 -14.41 0.83 -18.96
N ARG A 303 -13.81 1.60 -18.03
CA ARG A 303 -14.07 1.48 -16.59
C ARG A 303 -15.53 1.72 -16.22
N LEU A 304 -16.18 2.72 -16.82
CA LEU A 304 -17.59 2.99 -16.57
C LEU A 304 -18.47 1.81 -16.96
N ASN A 305 -18.18 1.15 -18.10
CA ASN A 305 -18.90 -0.04 -18.53
C ASN A 305 -18.64 -1.22 -17.56
N VAL A 306 -17.41 -1.37 -17.08
CA VAL A 306 -17.07 -2.40 -16.07
C VAL A 306 -17.78 -2.12 -14.75
N TYR A 307 -17.85 -0.86 -14.29
CA TYR A 307 -18.56 -0.47 -13.07
C TYR A 307 -20.05 -0.81 -13.16
N GLU A 308 -20.68 -0.46 -14.29
CA GLU A 308 -22.10 -0.76 -14.51
C GLU A 308 -22.40 -2.26 -14.41
N SER A 309 -21.57 -3.09 -15.03
CA SER A 309 -21.68 -4.56 -14.96
C SER A 309 -21.38 -5.07 -13.55
N ALA A 310 -20.33 -4.60 -12.91
CA ALA A 310 -19.96 -5.00 -11.55
C ALA A 310 -21.03 -4.61 -10.51
N ILE A 311 -21.70 -3.45 -10.68
CA ILE A 311 -22.83 -3.06 -9.83
C ILE A 311 -24.01 -4.04 -10.00
N LYS A 312 -24.31 -4.48 -11.22
CA LYS A 312 -25.35 -5.50 -11.44
C LYS A 312 -25.00 -6.82 -10.76
N MET A 313 -23.75 -7.27 -10.93
CA MET A 313 -23.25 -8.48 -10.22
C MET A 313 -23.43 -8.37 -8.70
N PHE A 314 -23.11 -7.20 -8.13
CA PHE A 314 -23.30 -6.92 -6.70
C PHE A 314 -24.78 -6.94 -6.30
N LEU A 315 -25.67 -6.30 -7.07
CA LEU A 315 -27.09 -6.25 -6.77
C LEU A 315 -27.76 -7.61 -6.81
N ASP A 316 -27.27 -8.53 -7.67
CA ASP A 316 -27.76 -9.91 -7.73
C ASP A 316 -27.24 -10.75 -6.54
N ASN A 317 -26.08 -10.39 -5.95
CA ASN A 317 -25.45 -11.13 -4.86
C ASN A 317 -24.98 -10.22 -3.71
N PRO A 318 -25.86 -9.41 -3.08
CA PRO A 318 -25.43 -8.30 -2.22
C PRO A 318 -24.85 -8.72 -0.87
N PHE A 319 -25.19 -9.91 -0.37
CA PHE A 319 -24.81 -10.32 1.00
C PHE A 319 -23.55 -11.17 1.04
N LEU A 320 -23.43 -12.18 0.20
CA LEU A 320 -22.30 -13.10 0.17
C LEU A 320 -21.33 -12.82 -0.98
N GLY A 321 -21.76 -12.03 -1.98
CA GLY A 321 -20.99 -11.82 -3.19
C GLY A 321 -20.93 -13.07 -4.06
N ILE A 322 -20.11 -12.99 -5.11
CA ILE A 322 -19.92 -14.08 -6.09
C ILE A 322 -18.81 -15.06 -5.71
N GLY A 323 -18.06 -14.77 -4.64
CA GLY A 323 -16.84 -15.48 -4.24
C GLY A 323 -15.56 -14.75 -4.67
N VAL A 324 -14.46 -15.01 -3.96
CA VAL A 324 -13.20 -14.25 -4.04
C VAL A 324 -12.34 -14.68 -5.22
N GLY A 325 -11.68 -13.72 -5.86
CA GLY A 325 -10.56 -13.97 -6.77
C GLY A 325 -10.78 -13.54 -8.22
N ASN A 326 -9.74 -13.03 -8.84
CA ASN A 326 -9.78 -12.46 -10.19
C ASN A 326 -10.28 -13.44 -11.29
N GLN A 327 -9.92 -14.73 -11.19
CA GLN A 327 -10.40 -15.71 -12.16
C GLN A 327 -11.90 -15.97 -11.97
N ASN A 328 -12.34 -16.11 -10.71
CA ASN A 328 -13.76 -16.25 -10.40
C ASN A 328 -14.55 -15.01 -10.85
N PHE A 329 -14.02 -13.81 -10.56
CA PHE A 329 -14.63 -12.55 -11.03
C PHE A 329 -14.77 -12.54 -12.55
N ARG A 330 -13.73 -12.87 -13.30
CA ARG A 330 -13.71 -12.85 -14.77
C ARG A 330 -14.76 -13.75 -15.39
N GLU A 331 -14.86 -15.00 -14.92
CA GLU A 331 -15.83 -15.97 -15.44
C GLU A 331 -17.28 -15.52 -15.23
N ILE A 332 -17.59 -15.05 -14.01
CA ILE A 332 -18.94 -14.58 -13.70
C ILE A 332 -19.22 -13.24 -14.39
N TYR A 333 -18.23 -12.34 -14.46
CA TYR A 333 -18.33 -11.07 -15.16
C TYR A 333 -18.67 -11.26 -16.66
N GLY A 334 -18.21 -12.33 -17.27
CA GLY A 334 -18.56 -12.69 -18.64
C GLY A 334 -20.08 -12.76 -18.93
N LEU A 335 -20.91 -13.03 -17.89
CA LEU A 335 -22.37 -13.06 -18.00
C LEU A 335 -23.01 -11.66 -17.97
N TYR A 336 -22.29 -10.64 -17.49
CA TYR A 336 -22.77 -9.28 -17.27
C TYR A 336 -22.09 -8.26 -18.19
N MET A 337 -20.96 -8.63 -18.80
CA MET A 337 -20.14 -7.69 -19.57
C MET A 337 -20.86 -7.22 -20.83
N LYS A 338 -20.59 -5.97 -21.22
CA LYS A 338 -20.86 -5.51 -22.56
C LYS A 338 -19.85 -6.13 -23.54
N THR A 339 -20.27 -6.45 -24.75
CA THR A 339 -19.41 -7.04 -25.78
C THR A 339 -18.12 -6.23 -25.98
N GLY A 340 -16.97 -6.91 -25.93
CA GLY A 340 -15.66 -6.27 -26.08
C GLY A 340 -15.03 -5.67 -24.83
N PHE A 341 -15.69 -5.77 -23.65
CA PHE A 341 -15.21 -5.18 -22.40
C PHE A 341 -14.83 -6.24 -21.35
N ASP A 342 -14.02 -7.24 -21.72
CA ASP A 342 -13.50 -8.24 -20.78
C ASP A 342 -12.63 -7.60 -19.68
N ALA A 343 -12.85 -7.98 -18.41
CA ALA A 343 -12.16 -7.41 -17.28
C ALA A 343 -11.73 -8.45 -16.25
N LEU A 344 -10.56 -8.25 -15.64
CA LEU A 344 -9.99 -9.11 -14.59
C LEU A 344 -10.38 -8.69 -13.16
N GLY A 345 -11.14 -7.62 -13.02
CA GLY A 345 -11.59 -7.04 -11.76
C GLY A 345 -12.40 -5.79 -12.01
N SER A 346 -13.02 -5.23 -10.98
CA SER A 346 -13.92 -4.08 -11.09
C SER A 346 -13.20 -2.72 -11.25
N TYR A 347 -11.87 -2.68 -11.23
CA TYR A 347 -11.07 -1.44 -11.23
C TYR A 347 -11.45 -0.45 -10.11
N CYS A 348 -12.00 -0.95 -9.01
CA CYS A 348 -12.35 -0.18 -7.82
C CYS A 348 -12.32 -1.10 -6.61
N VAL A 349 -11.38 -0.91 -5.69
CA VAL A 349 -11.18 -1.79 -4.53
C VAL A 349 -12.45 -1.95 -3.68
N PRO A 350 -13.19 -0.88 -3.32
CA PRO A 350 -14.46 -1.04 -2.59
C PRO A 350 -15.50 -1.86 -3.36
N LEU A 351 -15.65 -1.60 -4.65
CA LEU A 351 -16.60 -2.34 -5.49
C LEU A 351 -16.20 -3.80 -5.64
N GLU A 352 -14.90 -4.08 -5.80
CA GLU A 352 -14.39 -5.45 -5.91
C GLU A 352 -14.66 -6.25 -4.63
N ILE A 353 -14.41 -5.67 -3.45
CA ILE A 353 -14.75 -6.32 -2.18
C ILE A 353 -16.24 -6.57 -2.05
N ALA A 354 -17.09 -5.60 -2.46
CA ALA A 354 -18.54 -5.74 -2.43
C ALA A 354 -19.04 -6.84 -3.38
N VAL A 355 -18.52 -6.89 -4.60
CA VAL A 355 -18.89 -7.91 -5.61
C VAL A 355 -18.41 -9.29 -5.18
N GLU A 356 -17.16 -9.42 -4.75
CA GLU A 356 -16.57 -10.70 -4.39
C GLU A 356 -17.11 -11.28 -3.07
N SER A 357 -17.35 -10.44 -2.05
CA SER A 357 -17.63 -10.90 -0.68
C SER A 357 -18.83 -10.23 -0.01
N GLY A 358 -19.59 -9.42 -0.75
CA GLY A 358 -20.81 -8.77 -0.29
C GLY A 358 -20.60 -7.51 0.57
N ILE A 359 -21.74 -6.88 0.91
CA ILE A 359 -21.76 -5.58 1.62
C ILE A 359 -21.13 -5.64 3.01
N PHE A 360 -21.31 -6.76 3.73
CA PHE A 360 -20.77 -6.91 5.08
C PHE A 360 -19.25 -6.98 5.09
N ALA A 361 -18.63 -7.59 4.05
CA ALA A 361 -17.19 -7.59 3.89
C ALA A 361 -16.67 -6.17 3.61
N LEU A 362 -17.34 -5.41 2.77
CA LEU A 362 -17.00 -4.01 2.50
C LEU A 362 -17.07 -3.16 3.77
N ILE A 363 -18.15 -3.28 4.54
CA ILE A 363 -18.30 -2.55 5.81
C ILE A 363 -17.18 -2.93 6.79
N ALA A 364 -16.86 -4.22 6.93
CA ALA A 364 -15.80 -4.69 7.82
C ALA A 364 -14.41 -4.18 7.38
N PHE A 365 -14.15 -4.11 6.07
CA PHE A 365 -12.91 -3.57 5.54
C PHE A 365 -12.78 -2.05 5.78
N ILE A 366 -13.85 -1.29 5.54
CA ILE A 366 -13.90 0.15 5.84
C ILE A 366 -13.69 0.38 7.35
N LEU A 367 -14.36 -0.41 8.20
CA LEU A 367 -14.18 -0.35 9.65
C LEU A 367 -12.72 -0.64 10.05
N PHE A 368 -12.08 -1.62 9.41
CA PHE A 368 -10.66 -1.90 9.63
C PHE A 368 -9.79 -0.67 9.33
N LEU A 369 -9.95 -0.07 8.15
CA LEU A 369 -9.18 1.13 7.76
C LEU A 369 -9.43 2.31 8.72
N PHE A 370 -10.70 2.53 9.08
CA PHE A 370 -11.09 3.55 10.06
C PHE A 370 -10.41 3.34 11.41
N LEU A 371 -10.39 2.11 11.93
CA LEU A 371 -9.78 1.79 13.22
C LEU A 371 -8.25 1.90 13.18
N VAL A 372 -7.59 1.60 12.05
CA VAL A 372 -6.16 1.87 11.88
C VAL A 372 -5.88 3.36 11.92
N ILE A 373 -6.62 4.17 11.14
CA ILE A 373 -6.48 5.62 11.11
C ILE A 373 -6.76 6.23 12.50
N LYS A 374 -7.84 5.81 13.15
CA LYS A 374 -8.19 6.24 14.51
C LYS A 374 -7.06 5.95 15.48
N PHE A 375 -6.51 4.74 15.49
CA PHE A 375 -5.37 4.36 16.32
C PHE A 375 -4.15 5.25 16.07
N CYS A 376 -3.86 5.53 14.80
CA CYS A 376 -2.74 6.40 14.42
C CYS A 376 -2.96 7.86 14.86
N LEU A 377 -4.18 8.40 14.71
CA LEU A 377 -4.53 9.76 15.15
C LEU A 377 -4.46 9.88 16.67
N GLU A 378 -5.04 8.93 17.40
CA GLU A 378 -4.97 8.90 18.86
C GLU A 378 -3.54 8.85 19.37
N THR A 379 -2.66 8.05 18.72
CA THR A 379 -1.25 7.97 19.06
C THR A 379 -0.49 9.23 18.70
N GLY A 380 -0.71 9.75 17.49
CA GLY A 380 0.01 10.92 16.95
C GLY A 380 -0.33 12.22 17.68
N LEU A 381 -1.61 12.44 18.03
CA LEU A 381 -2.12 13.68 18.60
C LEU A 381 -2.11 13.70 20.13
N LYS A 382 -2.06 12.53 20.79
CA LYS A 382 -2.13 12.45 22.25
C LYS A 382 -1.03 13.30 22.92
N LYS A 383 -1.43 14.14 23.87
CA LYS A 383 -0.48 14.82 24.77
C LYS A 383 0.11 13.75 25.70
N ASP A 384 1.32 13.35 25.43
CA ASP A 384 2.02 12.39 26.28
C ASP A 384 2.60 13.09 27.51
N ARG A 385 1.86 13.04 28.62
CA ARG A 385 2.34 13.51 29.94
C ARG A 385 3.31 12.50 30.60
N THR A 386 3.44 11.29 30.02
CA THR A 386 4.21 10.19 30.60
C THR A 386 5.53 9.91 29.87
N GLY A 387 5.83 10.62 28.77
CA GLY A 387 7.05 10.43 27.95
C GLY A 387 7.15 9.08 27.23
N LYS A 388 6.06 8.29 27.20
CA LYS A 388 6.07 6.92 26.63
C LYS A 388 5.97 6.85 25.12
N ILE A 389 5.46 7.92 24.45
CA ILE A 389 5.31 7.97 23.00
C ILE A 389 6.50 8.72 22.40
N GLU A 390 7.38 7.99 21.75
CA GLU A 390 8.55 8.59 21.10
C GLU A 390 8.15 9.39 19.85
N THR A 391 8.94 10.40 19.48
CA THR A 391 8.71 11.19 18.25
C THR A 391 8.66 10.30 17.02
N LYS A 392 9.51 9.26 16.94
CA LYS A 392 9.50 8.29 15.82
C LYS A 392 8.18 7.52 15.70
N ASP A 393 7.48 7.24 16.82
CA ASP A 393 6.21 6.52 16.83
C ASP A 393 5.10 7.41 16.24
N ARG A 394 5.12 8.72 16.52
CA ARG A 394 4.19 9.71 15.93
C ARG A 394 4.41 9.87 14.43
N ILE A 395 5.68 9.88 14.01
CA ILE A 395 6.06 9.94 12.59
C ILE A 395 5.60 8.67 11.87
N LEU A 396 5.75 7.50 12.49
CA LEU A 396 5.27 6.24 11.93
C LEU A 396 3.74 6.25 11.73
N CYS A 397 2.99 6.72 12.72
CA CYS A 397 1.54 6.86 12.61
C CYS A 397 1.13 7.77 11.44
N LEU A 398 1.78 8.94 11.30
CA LEU A 398 1.54 9.83 10.17
C LEU A 398 1.83 9.15 8.83
N SER A 399 2.97 8.47 8.71
CA SER A 399 3.36 7.78 7.48
C SER A 399 2.36 6.70 7.09
N ILE A 400 1.81 5.96 8.06
CA ILE A 400 0.81 4.92 7.80
C ILE A 400 -0.53 5.54 7.36
N ILE A 401 -0.96 6.65 7.95
CA ILE A 401 -2.15 7.38 7.47
C ILE A 401 -1.96 7.80 6.01
N LEU A 402 -0.81 8.42 5.69
CA LEU A 402 -0.49 8.86 4.33
C LEU A 402 -0.49 7.69 3.34
N MET A 403 0.09 6.54 3.71
CA MET A 403 0.07 5.33 2.90
C MET A 403 -1.35 4.85 2.63
N ILE A 404 -2.18 4.74 3.67
CA ILE A 404 -3.57 4.27 3.52
C ILE A 404 -4.34 5.20 2.59
N LEU A 405 -4.27 6.51 2.82
CA LEU A 405 -5.00 7.50 2.03
C LEU A 405 -4.55 7.48 0.56
N ALA A 406 -3.25 7.43 0.30
CA ALA A 406 -2.71 7.35 -1.05
C ALA A 406 -3.12 6.06 -1.76
N THR A 407 -2.89 4.91 -1.11
CA THR A 407 -3.15 3.59 -1.72
C THR A 407 -4.65 3.36 -1.94
N MET A 408 -5.50 3.74 -0.98
CA MET A 408 -6.95 3.61 -1.12
C MET A 408 -7.52 4.66 -2.07
N GLY A 409 -6.96 5.88 -2.11
CA GLY A 409 -7.31 6.89 -3.11
C GLY A 409 -7.05 6.41 -4.54
N HIS A 410 -5.91 5.77 -4.79
CA HIS A 410 -5.64 5.06 -6.05
C HIS A 410 -6.65 3.90 -6.24
N GLY A 411 -6.91 3.14 -5.20
CA GLY A 411 -7.82 1.99 -5.21
C GLY A 411 -9.29 2.31 -5.48
N LEU A 412 -9.70 3.58 -5.49
CA LEU A 412 -11.03 3.98 -5.96
C LEU A 412 -11.19 3.86 -7.49
N PHE A 413 -10.06 3.83 -8.23
CA PHE A 413 -10.05 3.83 -9.70
C PHE A 413 -9.16 2.75 -10.30
N ASP A 414 -8.64 1.83 -9.47
CA ASP A 414 -7.88 0.65 -9.90
C ASP A 414 -7.86 -0.43 -8.81
N THR A 415 -7.67 -1.70 -9.18
CA THR A 415 -7.61 -2.83 -8.25
C THR A 415 -6.18 -3.30 -7.95
N ILE A 416 -5.20 -2.45 -8.19
CA ILE A 416 -3.78 -2.76 -7.97
C ILE A 416 -3.47 -3.15 -6.51
N TRP A 417 -4.28 -2.71 -5.55
CA TRP A 417 -4.13 -3.11 -4.15
C TRP A 417 -4.13 -4.64 -3.96
N PHE A 418 -4.88 -5.39 -4.77
CA PHE A 418 -4.90 -6.85 -4.70
C PHE A 418 -3.65 -7.53 -5.28
N ARG A 419 -2.74 -6.78 -5.91
CA ARG A 419 -1.46 -7.32 -6.37
C ARG A 419 -0.53 -7.59 -5.19
N PRO A 420 0.18 -8.75 -5.17
CA PRO A 420 1.06 -9.12 -4.06
C PRO A 420 2.07 -8.04 -3.66
N GLN A 421 2.66 -7.37 -4.65
CA GLN A 421 3.67 -6.33 -4.44
C GLN A 421 3.13 -5.18 -3.59
N VAL A 422 1.92 -4.72 -3.87
CA VAL A 422 1.28 -3.62 -3.15
C VAL A 422 0.69 -4.12 -1.83
N GLN A 423 -0.01 -5.26 -1.86
CA GLN A 423 -0.74 -5.77 -0.70
C GLN A 423 0.19 -6.21 0.43
N LEU A 424 1.28 -6.92 0.15
CA LEU A 424 2.23 -7.34 1.19
C LEU A 424 2.97 -6.13 1.78
N LEU A 425 3.36 -5.15 0.94
CA LEU A 425 3.94 -3.91 1.43
C LEU A 425 2.98 -3.14 2.35
N PHE A 426 1.69 -3.08 1.98
CA PHE A 426 0.63 -2.48 2.79
C PHE A 426 0.50 -3.17 4.15
N TRP A 427 0.47 -4.51 4.18
CA TRP A 427 0.37 -5.29 5.41
C TRP A 427 1.62 -5.13 6.30
N ILE A 428 2.82 -5.13 5.72
CA ILE A 428 4.07 -4.90 6.46
C ILE A 428 4.02 -3.53 7.17
N ASN A 429 3.60 -2.48 6.47
CA ASN A 429 3.53 -1.14 7.06
C ASN A 429 2.53 -1.07 8.23
N ILE A 430 1.31 -1.60 8.08
CA ILE A 430 0.32 -1.58 9.16
C ILE A 430 0.77 -2.45 10.34
N SER A 431 1.41 -3.58 10.09
CA SER A 431 1.89 -4.49 11.14
C SER A 431 2.90 -3.84 12.09
N MET A 432 3.67 -2.84 11.62
CA MET A 432 4.61 -2.07 12.45
C MET A 432 3.91 -1.34 13.63
N LEU A 433 2.62 -1.01 13.50
CA LEU A 433 1.83 -0.41 14.59
C LEU A 433 1.73 -1.31 15.83
N SER A 434 1.90 -2.62 15.66
CA SER A 434 1.84 -3.56 16.78
C SER A 434 2.98 -3.38 17.78
N ALA A 435 4.09 -2.78 17.35
CA ALA A 435 5.23 -2.42 18.22
C ALA A 435 4.94 -1.22 19.15
N LEU A 436 3.83 -0.48 18.92
CA LEU A 436 3.51 0.70 19.71
C LEU A 436 2.75 0.29 20.99
N LYS A 437 3.36 0.56 22.14
CA LYS A 437 2.78 0.28 23.47
C LYS A 437 1.87 1.46 23.89
N ILE A 438 0.59 1.38 23.58
CA ILE A 438 -0.39 2.37 24.04
C ILE A 438 -1.44 1.66 24.87
N LYS A 439 -1.46 1.93 26.16
CA LYS A 439 -2.66 1.66 26.96
C LYS A 439 -3.69 2.73 26.60
N ILE A 440 -4.64 2.37 25.77
CA ILE A 440 -5.89 3.13 25.60
C ILE A 440 -6.67 2.92 26.89
N LYS A 441 -6.76 3.98 27.73
CA LYS A 441 -7.70 3.97 28.84
C LYS A 441 -9.10 4.15 28.32
#